data_a325eba6b00bced5149a3163f7376602
#
_entry.id   a325eba6b00bced5149a3163f7376602
#
_cell.length_a   1.000
_cell.length_b   1.000
_cell.length_c   1.000
_cell.angle_alpha   90.00
_cell.angle_beta   90.00
_cell.angle_gamma   90.00
#
_symmetry.space_group_name_H-M   'P 1'
#
loop_
_entity.id
_entity.type
_entity.pdbx_description
1 polymer ?
#
loop_
_entity_poly.entity_id
_entity_poly.type
_entity_poly.pdbx_seq_one_letter_code
_entity_poly.pdbx_strand_id
1 'polypeptide(L)'
;MYEKTRLLDSFCYFCESLHGIMDERRKIEEPVSAEFERFNKDFEASLRSETTRLQSAIDVILNSTGKHVRPLLVLLTAKVCGQVTDNTINSAVLLELLHTATLIHDDVIDETKQRRGVPSLNAIFDNRISVLVGDYVLSTALIRSIQTGDLRIVGIISNLGRDLSEGEIKQLETAEESILDENCYLQVIKKKTATLLSACTEIGAIS
;
A
#
# COMPACT_ATOMS: atom_id res chain seq x y z
N MET A 1 -32.41 6.29 32.61
CA MET A 1 -33.12 5.91 31.37
C MET A 1 -32.69 6.79 30.16
N TYR A 2 -32.36 8.05 30.35
CA TYR A 2 -31.99 9.00 29.28
C TYR A 2 -30.58 8.74 28.65
N GLU A 3 -29.61 8.22 29.37
CA GLU A 3 -28.24 7.96 28.82
C GLU A 3 -28.18 6.75 27.89
N LYS A 4 -29.00 5.73 28.12
CA LYS A 4 -29.03 4.56 27.22
C LYS A 4 -29.59 4.87 25.84
N THR A 5 -30.52 5.81 25.72
CA THR A 5 -31.13 6.21 24.46
C THR A 5 -30.09 7.01 23.59
N ARG A 6 -29.31 7.88 24.22
CA ARG A 6 -28.27 8.68 23.54
C ARG A 6 -27.12 7.82 22.99
N LEU A 7 -26.75 6.76 23.69
CA LEU A 7 -25.73 5.79 23.21
C LEU A 7 -26.25 4.97 22.02
N LEU A 8 -27.52 4.59 22.04
CA LEU A 8 -28.15 3.86 20.92
C LEU A 8 -28.29 4.76 19.68
N ASP A 9 -28.69 6.03 19.85
CA ASP A 9 -28.79 6.99 18.73
C ASP A 9 -27.43 7.30 18.12
N SER A 10 -26.37 7.47 18.94
CA SER A 10 -25.00 7.65 18.45
C SER A 10 -24.47 6.41 17.74
N PHE A 11 -24.83 5.22 18.22
CA PHE A 11 -24.41 3.96 17.57
C PHE A 11 -25.15 3.75 16.25
N CYS A 12 -26.44 4.12 16.18
CA CYS A 12 -27.25 4.05 14.97
C CYS A 12 -26.71 5.02 13.90
N TYR A 13 -26.41 6.26 14.27
CA TYR A 13 -25.78 7.26 13.37
C TYR A 13 -24.41 6.82 12.87
N PHE A 14 -23.59 6.21 13.73
CA PHE A 14 -22.30 5.64 13.35
C PHE A 14 -22.45 4.47 12.38
N CYS A 15 -23.42 3.58 12.59
CA CYS A 15 -23.74 2.49 11.67
C CYS A 15 -24.25 3.00 10.32
N GLU A 16 -25.10 4.02 10.28
CA GLU A 16 -25.59 4.63 9.04
C GLU A 16 -24.46 5.33 8.27
N SER A 17 -23.56 6.05 8.96
CA SER A 17 -22.35 6.63 8.38
C SER A 17 -21.42 5.57 7.77
N LEU A 18 -21.21 4.46 8.47
CA LEU A 18 -20.39 3.35 7.96
C LEU A 18 -21.04 2.67 6.75
N HIS A 19 -22.36 2.49 6.74
CA HIS A 19 -23.09 1.96 5.58
C HIS A 19 -22.96 2.89 4.36
N GLY A 20 -23.09 4.20 4.56
CA GLY A 20 -22.92 5.19 3.48
C GLY A 20 -21.51 5.13 2.87
N ILE A 21 -20.47 5.08 3.70
CA ILE A 21 -19.07 4.97 3.23
C ILE A 21 -18.81 3.64 2.50
N MET A 22 -19.40 2.52 2.97
CA MET A 22 -19.27 1.22 2.31
C MET A 22 -20.01 1.17 0.97
N ASP A 23 -21.15 1.85 0.85
CA ASP A 23 -21.93 1.93 -0.40
C ASP A 23 -21.22 2.79 -1.45
N GLU A 24 -20.62 3.90 -1.05
CA GLU A 24 -19.79 4.74 -1.94
C GLU A 24 -18.56 3.99 -2.45
N ARG A 25 -17.88 3.25 -1.59
CA ARG A 25 -16.74 2.43 -1.99
C ARG A 25 -17.14 1.37 -3.02
N ARG A 26 -18.25 0.66 -2.80
CA ARG A 26 -18.77 -0.32 -3.76
C ARG A 26 -19.01 0.27 -5.13
N LYS A 27 -19.58 1.48 -5.21
CA LYS A 27 -19.80 2.20 -6.48
C LYS A 27 -18.48 2.49 -7.21
N ILE A 28 -17.41 2.79 -6.47
CA ILE A 28 -16.08 3.04 -7.05
C ILE A 28 -15.44 1.73 -7.54
N GLU A 29 -15.61 0.62 -6.83
CA GLU A 29 -15.06 -0.69 -7.17
C GLU A 29 -15.85 -1.41 -8.27
N GLU A 30 -17.15 -1.15 -8.40
CA GLU A 30 -18.05 -1.84 -9.32
C GLU A 30 -17.52 -1.94 -10.75
N PRO A 31 -16.98 -0.88 -11.38
CA PRO A 31 -16.48 -0.94 -12.76
C PRO A 31 -15.32 -1.91 -12.98
N VAL A 32 -14.58 -2.26 -11.91
CA VAL A 32 -13.36 -3.11 -11.96
C VAL A 32 -13.42 -4.27 -10.96
N SER A 33 -14.61 -4.67 -10.52
CA SER A 33 -14.79 -5.65 -9.43
C SER A 33 -14.15 -7.01 -9.75
N ALA A 34 -14.30 -7.51 -10.98
CA ALA A 34 -13.72 -8.78 -11.40
C ALA A 34 -12.19 -8.71 -11.46
N GLU A 35 -11.65 -7.61 -11.97
CA GLU A 35 -10.21 -7.36 -12.05
C GLU A 35 -9.62 -7.16 -10.65
N PHE A 36 -10.38 -6.53 -9.74
CA PHE A 36 -9.95 -6.34 -8.35
C PHE A 36 -9.92 -7.66 -7.56
N GLU A 37 -10.88 -8.56 -7.78
CA GLU A 37 -10.82 -9.93 -7.23
C GLU A 37 -9.62 -10.71 -7.76
N ARG A 38 -9.30 -10.56 -9.06
CA ARG A 38 -8.11 -11.17 -9.63
C ARG A 38 -6.84 -10.61 -9.04
N PHE A 39 -6.74 -9.27 -8.88
CA PHE A 39 -5.63 -8.64 -8.18
C PHE A 39 -5.43 -9.24 -6.79
N ASN A 40 -6.49 -9.38 -5.97
CA ASN A 40 -6.37 -9.93 -4.61
C ASN A 40 -5.78 -11.35 -4.63
N LYS A 41 -6.23 -12.22 -5.52
CA LYS A 41 -5.70 -13.59 -5.67
C LYS A 41 -4.22 -13.59 -6.08
N ASP A 42 -3.85 -12.73 -7.02
CA ASP A 42 -2.48 -12.65 -7.55
C ASP A 42 -1.53 -12.01 -6.51
N PHE A 43 -2.02 -11.07 -5.70
CA PHE A 43 -1.28 -10.47 -4.59
C PHE A 43 -0.97 -11.52 -3.51
N GLU A 44 -1.97 -12.26 -3.04
CA GLU A 44 -1.78 -13.35 -2.07
C GLU A 44 -0.86 -14.45 -2.62
N ALA A 45 -1.03 -14.82 -3.89
CA ALA A 45 -0.19 -15.83 -4.54
C ALA A 45 1.28 -15.39 -4.69
N SER A 46 1.55 -14.08 -4.76
CA SER A 46 2.91 -13.53 -4.87
C SER A 46 3.71 -13.65 -3.58
N LEU A 47 3.03 -13.75 -2.45
CA LEU A 47 3.60 -13.78 -1.11
C LEU A 47 3.51 -15.21 -0.54
N ARG A 48 4.38 -16.11 -1.01
CA ARG A 48 4.47 -17.48 -0.50
C ARG A 48 5.93 -17.90 -0.34
N SER A 49 6.22 -18.64 0.73
CA SER A 49 7.54 -19.16 0.99
C SER A 49 7.48 -20.54 1.64
N GLU A 50 8.44 -21.40 1.31
CA GLU A 50 8.67 -22.68 2.00
C GLU A 50 9.40 -22.52 3.34
N THR A 51 10.01 -21.35 3.57
CA THR A 51 10.69 -21.04 4.85
C THR A 51 9.64 -20.69 5.90
N THR A 52 9.44 -21.56 6.88
CA THR A 52 8.36 -21.46 7.89
C THR A 52 8.27 -20.08 8.54
N ARG A 53 9.41 -19.50 8.95
CA ARG A 53 9.44 -18.21 9.64
C ARG A 53 9.04 -17.06 8.71
N LEU A 54 9.46 -17.12 7.44
CA LEU A 54 9.05 -16.16 6.43
C LEU A 54 7.56 -16.30 6.10
N GLN A 55 7.04 -17.52 5.95
CA GLN A 55 5.62 -17.74 5.73
C GLN A 55 4.77 -17.21 6.89
N SER A 56 5.18 -17.44 8.14
CA SER A 56 4.47 -16.87 9.29
C SER A 56 4.44 -15.34 9.29
N ALA A 57 5.53 -14.69 8.85
CA ALA A 57 5.56 -13.23 8.70
C ALA A 57 4.66 -12.75 7.55
N ILE A 58 4.65 -13.46 6.42
CA ILE A 58 3.74 -13.21 5.30
C ILE A 58 2.28 -13.32 5.73
N ASP A 59 1.92 -14.33 6.54
CA ASP A 59 0.55 -14.50 7.04
C ASP A 59 0.11 -13.29 7.90
N VAL A 60 1.02 -12.71 8.68
CA VAL A 60 0.75 -11.46 9.43
C VAL A 60 0.48 -10.30 8.46
N ILE A 61 1.28 -10.16 7.39
CA ILE A 61 1.10 -9.11 6.38
C ILE A 61 -0.28 -9.26 5.72
N LEU A 62 -0.62 -10.47 5.25
CA LEU A 62 -1.87 -10.74 4.54
C LEU A 62 -3.11 -10.50 5.43
N ASN A 63 -3.01 -10.81 6.72
CA ASN A 63 -4.09 -10.55 7.69
C ASN A 63 -4.22 -9.06 8.08
N SER A 64 -3.19 -8.23 7.82
CA SER A 64 -3.18 -6.80 8.13
C SER A 64 -3.42 -5.90 6.91
N THR A 65 -3.81 -6.46 5.77
CA THR A 65 -4.00 -5.73 4.52
C THR A 65 -5.01 -4.59 4.65
N GLY A 66 -4.76 -3.53 3.90
CA GLY A 66 -5.56 -2.31 3.93
C GLY A 66 -6.70 -2.31 2.92
N LYS A 67 -7.15 -1.10 2.60
CA LYS A 67 -8.24 -0.88 1.64
C LYS A 67 -7.82 -1.06 0.17
N HIS A 68 -6.55 -1.36 -0.14
CA HIS A 68 -6.01 -1.53 -1.49
C HIS A 68 -6.41 -0.39 -2.47
N VAL A 69 -6.30 0.86 -1.99
CA VAL A 69 -6.67 2.05 -2.79
C VAL A 69 -5.76 2.21 -4.01
N ARG A 70 -4.47 1.85 -3.88
CA ARG A 70 -3.48 1.97 -4.96
C ARG A 70 -3.76 1.04 -6.12
N PRO A 71 -3.94 -0.28 -5.91
CA PRO A 71 -4.35 -1.18 -6.99
C PRO A 71 -5.68 -0.77 -7.60
N LEU A 72 -6.65 -0.32 -6.81
CA LEU A 72 -7.92 0.19 -7.34
C LEU A 72 -7.69 1.38 -8.29
N LEU A 73 -6.79 2.30 -7.93
CA LEU A 73 -6.45 3.45 -8.78
C LEU A 73 -5.78 3.02 -10.10
N VAL A 74 -4.89 2.01 -10.07
CA VAL A 74 -4.29 1.44 -11.29
C VAL A 74 -5.36 0.89 -12.21
N LEU A 75 -6.26 0.05 -11.67
CA LEU A 75 -7.31 -0.61 -12.45
C LEU A 75 -8.31 0.38 -13.06
N LEU A 76 -8.76 1.35 -12.26
CA LEU A 76 -9.67 2.40 -12.73
C LEU A 76 -9.03 3.27 -13.81
N THR A 77 -7.75 3.63 -13.65
CA THR A 77 -7.04 4.42 -14.66
C THR A 77 -6.89 3.64 -15.97
N ALA A 78 -6.50 2.38 -15.90
CA ALA A 78 -6.45 1.53 -17.08
C ALA A 78 -7.80 1.42 -17.78
N LYS A 79 -8.88 1.27 -17.02
CA LYS A 79 -10.26 1.23 -17.56
C LYS A 79 -10.67 2.51 -18.26
N VAL A 80 -10.26 3.66 -17.73
CA VAL A 80 -10.53 4.99 -18.35
C VAL A 80 -9.70 5.18 -19.62
N CYS A 81 -8.45 4.72 -19.64
CA CYS A 81 -7.53 4.88 -20.78
C CYS A 81 -7.71 3.81 -21.87
N GLY A 82 -8.37 2.67 -21.56
CA GLY A 82 -8.53 1.56 -22.49
C GLY A 82 -9.16 0.34 -21.85
N GLN A 83 -8.38 -0.73 -21.71
CA GLN A 83 -8.81 -2.00 -21.13
C GLN A 83 -7.82 -2.45 -20.06
N VAL A 84 -8.35 -3.11 -19.04
CA VAL A 84 -7.50 -3.78 -18.04
C VAL A 84 -6.92 -5.05 -18.68
N THR A 85 -5.59 -5.14 -18.69
CA THR A 85 -4.83 -6.26 -19.26
C THR A 85 -4.21 -7.12 -18.15
N ASP A 86 -3.56 -8.23 -18.51
CA ASP A 86 -2.74 -9.01 -17.56
C ASP A 86 -1.58 -8.19 -17.01
N ASN A 87 -1.00 -7.30 -17.82
CA ASN A 87 0.02 -6.36 -17.36
C ASN A 87 -0.52 -5.36 -16.37
N THR A 88 -1.76 -4.90 -16.53
CA THR A 88 -2.40 -4.00 -15.55
C THR A 88 -2.56 -4.69 -14.20
N ILE A 89 -3.05 -5.94 -14.18
CA ILE A 89 -3.16 -6.72 -12.93
C ILE A 89 -1.79 -6.91 -12.28
N ASN A 90 -0.79 -7.33 -13.08
CA ASN A 90 0.56 -7.50 -12.59
C ASN A 90 1.16 -6.19 -12.05
N SER A 91 0.87 -5.06 -12.68
CA SER A 91 1.28 -3.73 -12.25
C SER A 91 0.59 -3.27 -10.97
N ALA A 92 -0.69 -3.59 -10.80
CA ALA A 92 -1.41 -3.35 -9.57
C ALA A 92 -0.81 -4.13 -8.39
N VAL A 93 -0.46 -5.41 -8.62
CA VAL A 93 0.20 -6.27 -7.63
C VAL A 93 1.59 -5.72 -7.26
N LEU A 94 2.42 -5.38 -8.24
CA LEU A 94 3.77 -4.87 -7.97
C LEU A 94 3.77 -3.57 -7.17
N LEU A 95 2.85 -2.64 -7.45
CA LEU A 95 2.74 -1.37 -6.72
C LEU A 95 2.28 -1.56 -5.27
N GLU A 96 1.35 -2.49 -5.03
CA GLU A 96 0.93 -2.81 -3.66
C GLU A 96 2.02 -3.58 -2.89
N LEU A 97 2.79 -4.45 -3.55
CA LEU A 97 3.97 -5.09 -2.95
C LEU A 97 5.04 -4.06 -2.58
N LEU A 98 5.36 -3.12 -3.49
CA LEU A 98 6.31 -2.05 -3.20
C LEU A 98 5.86 -1.23 -2.00
N HIS A 99 4.58 -0.81 -1.98
CA HIS A 99 4.02 -0.09 -0.84
C HIS A 99 4.08 -0.90 0.46
N THR A 100 3.77 -2.19 0.41
CA THR A 100 3.84 -3.08 1.58
C THR A 100 5.28 -3.17 2.11
N ALA A 101 6.26 -3.29 1.23
CA ALA A 101 7.68 -3.31 1.60
C ALA A 101 8.10 -2.00 2.29
N THR A 102 7.70 -0.83 1.75
CA THR A 102 8.00 0.45 2.41
C THR A 102 7.37 0.55 3.78
N LEU A 103 6.12 0.13 3.95
CA LEU A 103 5.47 0.13 5.27
C LEU A 103 6.18 -0.76 6.31
N ILE A 104 6.72 -1.91 5.88
CA ILE A 104 7.47 -2.80 6.77
C ILE A 104 8.79 -2.14 7.20
N HIS A 105 9.51 -1.49 6.28
CA HIS A 105 10.75 -0.78 6.59
C HIS A 105 10.48 0.45 7.46
N ASP A 106 9.44 1.23 7.16
CA ASP A 106 9.03 2.39 7.95
C ASP A 106 8.69 1.99 9.40
N ASP A 107 7.99 0.87 9.62
CA ASP A 107 7.68 0.36 10.97
C ASP A 107 8.95 0.06 11.79
N VAL A 108 10.03 -0.35 11.13
CA VAL A 108 11.32 -0.59 11.79
C VAL A 108 12.03 0.74 12.08
N ILE A 109 12.03 1.67 11.13
CA ILE A 109 12.67 2.99 11.25
C ILE A 109 11.99 3.81 12.36
N ASP A 110 10.66 3.84 12.35
CA ASP A 110 9.83 4.60 13.30
C ASP A 110 9.64 3.86 14.64
N GLU A 111 10.22 2.67 14.81
CA GLU A 111 10.01 1.79 15.99
C GLU A 111 8.52 1.56 16.31
N THR A 112 7.68 1.59 15.30
CA THR A 112 6.22 1.46 15.42
C THR A 112 5.87 0.08 15.97
N LYS A 113 5.05 0.01 17.03
CA LYS A 113 4.64 -1.25 17.66
C LYS A 113 3.28 -1.76 17.20
N GLN A 114 2.47 -0.89 16.61
CA GLN A 114 1.13 -1.23 16.13
C GLN A 114 0.84 -0.49 14.83
N ARG A 115 0.24 -1.19 13.87
CA ARG A 115 -0.25 -0.64 12.61
C ARG A 115 -1.71 -1.05 12.41
N ARG A 116 -2.61 -0.06 12.22
CA ARG A 116 -4.06 -0.29 12.04
C ARG A 116 -4.71 -1.12 13.16
N GLY A 117 -4.24 -0.95 14.39
CA GLY A 117 -4.79 -1.62 15.57
C GLY A 117 -4.30 -3.05 15.80
N VAL A 118 -3.40 -3.57 14.94
CA VAL A 118 -2.73 -4.86 15.12
C VAL A 118 -1.22 -4.65 15.38
N PRO A 119 -0.54 -5.59 16.07
CA PRO A 119 0.91 -5.51 16.25
C PRO A 119 1.64 -5.45 14.90
N SER A 120 2.64 -4.57 14.80
CA SER A 120 3.53 -4.49 13.64
C SER A 120 4.44 -5.71 13.54
N LEU A 121 5.03 -5.93 12.36
CA LEU A 121 5.88 -7.09 12.12
C LEU A 121 7.11 -7.10 13.05
N ASN A 122 7.75 -5.94 13.26
CA ASN A 122 8.89 -5.79 14.16
C ASN A 122 8.53 -5.98 15.65
N ALA A 123 7.27 -5.80 16.02
CA ALA A 123 6.79 -6.10 17.36
C ALA A 123 6.59 -7.62 17.59
N ILE A 124 6.31 -8.39 16.52
CA ILE A 124 6.09 -9.85 16.58
C ILE A 124 7.41 -10.61 16.40
N PHE A 125 8.24 -10.23 15.41
CA PHE A 125 9.41 -11.01 14.97
C PHE A 125 10.76 -10.39 15.28
N ASP A 126 10.88 -9.16 15.61
CA ASP A 126 12.08 -8.31 15.73
C ASP A 126 12.43 -7.51 14.43
N ASN A 127 13.31 -6.51 14.60
CA ASN A 127 13.72 -5.61 13.51
C ASN A 127 14.48 -6.35 12.40
N ARG A 128 15.34 -7.33 12.73
CA ARG A 128 16.16 -8.06 11.75
C ARG A 128 15.29 -8.87 10.79
N ILE A 129 14.31 -9.58 11.34
CA ILE A 129 13.37 -10.37 10.52
C ILE A 129 12.51 -9.43 9.69
N SER A 130 12.05 -8.31 10.25
CA SER A 130 11.22 -7.35 9.53
C SER A 130 11.94 -6.74 8.33
N VAL A 131 13.21 -6.35 8.47
CA VAL A 131 14.02 -5.85 7.34
C VAL A 131 14.13 -6.92 6.24
N LEU A 132 14.47 -8.17 6.58
CA LEU A 132 14.58 -9.25 5.59
C LEU A 132 13.24 -9.58 4.91
N VAL A 133 12.14 -9.49 5.64
CA VAL A 133 10.78 -9.66 5.06
C VAL A 133 10.46 -8.51 4.12
N GLY A 134 10.78 -7.27 4.49
CA GLY A 134 10.65 -6.10 3.62
C GLY A 134 11.44 -6.25 2.32
N ASP A 135 12.69 -6.72 2.41
CA ASP A 135 13.56 -6.99 1.25
C ASP A 135 12.99 -8.12 0.36
N TYR A 136 12.41 -9.16 0.95
CA TYR A 136 11.74 -10.22 0.21
C TYR A 136 10.53 -9.70 -0.57
N VAL A 137 9.68 -8.89 0.07
CA VAL A 137 8.50 -8.30 -0.57
C VAL A 137 8.92 -7.32 -1.67
N LEU A 138 9.94 -6.49 -1.43
CA LEU A 138 10.50 -5.56 -2.42
C LEU A 138 11.08 -6.32 -3.63
N SER A 139 11.85 -7.37 -3.38
CA SER A 139 12.41 -8.21 -4.45
C SER A 139 11.30 -8.88 -5.29
N THR A 140 10.22 -9.30 -4.64
CA THR A 140 9.04 -9.85 -5.33
C THR A 140 8.39 -8.78 -6.22
N ALA A 141 8.28 -7.53 -5.76
CA ALA A 141 7.79 -6.42 -6.59
C ALA A 141 8.70 -6.17 -7.81
N LEU A 142 10.02 -6.20 -7.64
CA LEU A 142 10.97 -6.04 -8.75
C LEU A 142 10.86 -7.18 -9.78
N ILE A 143 10.71 -8.42 -9.34
CA ILE A 143 10.45 -9.56 -10.24
C ILE A 143 9.17 -9.32 -11.05
N ARG A 144 8.10 -8.87 -10.40
CA ARG A 144 6.84 -8.52 -11.06
C ARG A 144 7.02 -7.40 -12.08
N SER A 145 7.83 -6.37 -11.80
CA SER A 145 8.09 -5.27 -12.75
C SER A 145 8.78 -5.76 -14.03
N ILE A 146 9.74 -6.68 -13.90
CA ILE A 146 10.42 -7.31 -15.04
C ILE A 146 9.45 -8.17 -15.86
N GLN A 147 8.54 -8.89 -15.19
CA GLN A 147 7.54 -9.75 -15.85
C GLN A 147 6.53 -8.96 -16.68
N THR A 148 6.37 -7.64 -16.49
CA THR A 148 5.56 -6.80 -17.39
C THR A 148 6.14 -6.74 -18.81
N GLY A 149 7.44 -6.94 -18.97
CA GLY A 149 8.14 -6.78 -20.25
C GLY A 149 8.23 -5.33 -20.73
N ASP A 150 7.74 -4.36 -19.96
CA ASP A 150 7.74 -2.93 -20.31
C ASP A 150 8.78 -2.16 -19.48
N LEU A 151 9.86 -1.73 -20.15
CA LEU A 151 10.94 -0.97 -19.52
C LEU A 151 10.50 0.37 -18.96
N ARG A 152 9.38 0.95 -19.44
CA ARG A 152 8.82 2.18 -18.87
C ARG A 152 8.34 1.92 -17.45
N ILE A 153 7.61 0.81 -17.23
CA ILE A 153 7.14 0.40 -15.89
C ILE A 153 8.33 0.15 -14.97
N VAL A 154 9.36 -0.57 -15.43
CA VAL A 154 10.59 -0.80 -14.65
C VAL A 154 11.26 0.52 -14.27
N GLY A 155 11.33 1.48 -15.22
CA GLY A 155 11.88 2.81 -14.97
C GLY A 155 11.10 3.61 -13.94
N ILE A 156 9.76 3.62 -14.03
CA ILE A 156 8.88 4.31 -13.08
C ILE A 156 9.07 3.73 -11.67
N ILE A 157 9.06 2.39 -11.53
CA ILE A 157 9.22 1.71 -10.23
C ILE A 157 10.60 1.97 -9.62
N SER A 158 11.65 1.97 -10.43
CA SER A 158 13.02 2.24 -9.96
C SER A 158 13.17 3.68 -9.45
N ASN A 159 12.62 4.65 -10.18
CA ASN A 159 12.60 6.06 -9.75
C ASN A 159 11.74 6.25 -8.51
N LEU A 160 10.56 5.60 -8.45
CA LEU A 160 9.67 5.65 -7.29
C LEU A 160 10.37 5.13 -6.03
N GLY A 161 11.05 3.98 -6.10
CA GLY A 161 11.80 3.44 -4.95
C GLY A 161 12.86 4.41 -4.44
N ARG A 162 13.61 5.05 -5.35
CA ARG A 162 14.59 6.09 -5.00
C ARG A 162 13.92 7.30 -4.34
N ASP A 163 12.84 7.82 -4.92
CA ASP A 163 12.15 8.99 -4.39
C ASP A 163 11.53 8.75 -3.01
N LEU A 164 10.98 7.54 -2.77
CA LEU A 164 10.47 7.14 -1.46
C LEU A 164 11.59 7.14 -0.40
N SER A 165 12.74 6.54 -0.72
CA SER A 165 13.90 6.50 0.20
C SER A 165 14.47 7.89 0.49
N GLU A 166 14.61 8.74 -0.55
CA GLU A 166 15.04 10.13 -0.37
C GLU A 166 14.03 10.95 0.46
N GLY A 167 12.73 10.69 0.29
CA GLY A 167 11.67 11.33 1.07
C GLY A 167 11.73 10.95 2.54
N GLU A 168 12.03 9.68 2.85
CA GLU A 168 12.20 9.19 4.21
C GLU A 168 13.40 9.84 4.90
N ILE A 169 14.57 9.80 4.24
CA ILE A 169 15.80 10.44 4.78
C ILE A 169 15.56 11.92 5.03
N LYS A 170 14.93 12.63 4.09
CA LYS A 170 14.63 14.05 4.25
C LYS A 170 13.67 14.32 5.42
N GLN A 171 12.71 13.45 5.67
CA GLN A 171 11.83 13.55 6.84
C GLN A 171 12.62 13.44 8.13
N LEU A 172 13.55 12.47 8.23
CA LEU A 172 14.41 12.28 9.40
C LEU A 172 15.32 13.50 9.63
N GLU A 173 16.00 13.99 8.59
CA GLU A 173 16.83 15.21 8.68
C GLU A 173 16.02 16.40 9.16
N THR A 174 14.82 16.62 8.60
CA THR A 174 13.93 17.74 8.99
C THR A 174 13.49 17.63 10.45
N ALA A 175 13.23 16.41 10.94
CA ALA A 175 12.85 16.18 12.33
C ALA A 175 14.02 16.42 13.30
N GLU A 176 15.23 15.95 12.95
CA GLU A 176 16.44 16.14 13.76
C GLU A 176 16.84 17.62 13.88
N GLU A 177 16.76 18.36 12.77
CA GLU A 177 17.11 19.77 12.71
C GLU A 177 15.98 20.72 13.22
N SER A 178 14.81 20.15 13.55
CA SER A 178 13.61 20.90 13.97
C SER A 178 13.20 22.00 12.97
N ILE A 179 13.37 21.74 11.67
CA ILE A 179 13.04 22.69 10.61
C ILE A 179 11.53 22.72 10.41
N LEU A 180 10.92 23.87 10.73
CA LEU A 180 9.50 24.16 10.48
C LEU A 180 9.37 25.01 9.21
N ASP A 181 9.65 24.41 8.04
CA ASP A 181 9.51 25.05 6.74
C ASP A 181 8.45 24.33 5.88
N GLU A 182 7.48 25.10 5.39
CA GLU A 182 6.38 24.59 4.55
C GLU A 182 6.89 23.93 3.26
N ASN A 183 7.91 24.49 2.61
CA ASN A 183 8.46 23.93 1.40
C ASN A 183 9.13 22.57 1.66
N CYS A 184 9.82 22.44 2.80
CA CYS A 184 10.40 21.18 3.24
C CYS A 184 9.32 20.11 3.46
N TYR A 185 8.26 20.48 4.18
CA TYR A 185 7.08 19.61 4.39
C TYR A 185 6.45 19.17 3.08
N LEU A 186 6.18 20.10 2.14
CA LEU A 186 5.62 19.80 0.83
C LEU A 186 6.50 18.86 0.00
N GLN A 187 7.83 18.99 0.08
CA GLN A 187 8.75 18.07 -0.58
C GLN A 187 8.67 16.65 0.00
N VAL A 188 8.58 16.52 1.32
CA VAL A 188 8.44 15.23 2.00
C VAL A 188 7.14 14.53 1.56
N ILE A 189 5.99 15.20 1.67
CA ILE A 189 4.69 14.58 1.28
C ILE A 189 4.62 14.30 -0.21
N LYS A 190 5.26 15.11 -1.06
CA LYS A 190 5.38 14.83 -2.48
C LYS A 190 6.09 13.50 -2.71
N LYS A 191 7.26 13.30 -2.10
CA LYS A 191 8.08 12.09 -2.28
C LYS A 191 7.46 10.85 -1.61
N LYS A 192 6.97 10.96 -0.37
CA LYS A 192 6.41 9.82 0.38
C LYS A 192 5.00 9.41 -0.06
N THR A 193 4.18 10.33 -0.54
CA THR A 193 2.76 10.07 -0.79
C THR A 193 2.36 10.31 -2.24
N ALA A 194 2.58 11.53 -2.76
CA ALA A 194 2.05 11.91 -4.07
C ALA A 194 2.71 11.15 -5.22
N THR A 195 4.03 10.90 -5.15
CA THR A 195 4.77 10.19 -6.19
C THR A 195 4.24 8.76 -6.39
N LEU A 196 3.91 8.06 -5.31
CA LEU A 196 3.35 6.71 -5.39
C LEU A 196 1.95 6.71 -6.03
N LEU A 197 1.09 7.67 -5.68
CA LEU A 197 -0.24 7.79 -6.31
C LEU A 197 -0.13 8.19 -7.79
N SER A 198 0.82 9.07 -8.14
CA SER A 198 1.14 9.43 -9.52
C SER A 198 1.59 8.19 -10.32
N ALA A 199 2.50 7.39 -9.77
CA ALA A 199 2.95 6.15 -10.40
C ALA A 199 1.79 5.16 -10.64
N CYS A 200 0.82 5.06 -9.71
CA CYS A 200 -0.36 4.22 -9.90
C CYS A 200 -1.17 4.63 -11.13
N THR A 201 -1.41 5.93 -11.32
CA THR A 201 -2.16 6.43 -12.48
C THR A 201 -1.35 6.34 -13.77
N GLU A 202 -0.05 6.67 -13.74
CA GLU A 202 0.84 6.59 -14.90
C GLU A 202 0.96 5.15 -15.40
N ILE A 203 1.25 4.20 -14.50
CA ILE A 203 1.37 2.78 -14.85
C ILE A 203 0.01 2.22 -15.31
N GLY A 204 -1.10 2.60 -14.64
CA GLY A 204 -2.44 2.21 -15.09
C GLY A 204 -2.75 2.66 -16.52
N ALA A 205 -2.30 3.86 -16.91
CA ALA A 205 -2.54 4.39 -18.25
C ALA A 205 -1.70 3.72 -19.36
N ILE A 206 -0.53 3.15 -19.03
CA ILE A 206 0.40 2.56 -20.01
C ILE A 206 0.39 1.02 -20.02
N SER A 207 -0.28 0.37 -19.08
CA SER A 207 -0.36 -1.09 -18.94
C SER A 207 -1.58 -1.67 -19.64
#